data_ce26cda35fb802dedb5f89ea7d5ef51e
#
_entry.id   ce26cda35fb802dedb5f89ea7d5ef51e
#
_cell.length_a   1.000
_cell.length_b   1.000
_cell.length_c   1.000
_cell.angle_alpha   90.00
_cell.angle_beta   90.00
_cell.angle_gamma   90.00
#
_symmetry.space_group_name_H-M   'P 1'
#
loop_
_entity.id
_entity.type
_entity.pdbx_description
1 polymer ?
#
loop_
_entity_poly.entity_id
_entity_poly.type
_entity_poly.pdbx_seq_one_letter_code
_entity_poly.pdbx_strand_id
1 'polypeptide(L)'
;VWKQALRENSYLIAMFVLVPLLSIPVQHGGYGESLREVFVRYANTDSRYYALVSSMAAFVGVLISIAAVPLTYEVSRASGCNYDEKLLASALSRGFITCMIWAPTSATIALVVQLTGVDWVAFFPFAIACALIAGAVGFLMTFVRDEAAKASSDEAEAPAGKIDAGKVVELSAFAFLLVVSVAATSQLGGLSIIIVVAMASLVCPVVWMAIVKR
;
A
#
# COMPACT_ATOMS: atom_id res chain seq x y z
N VAL A 1 23.60 -14.20 -25.71
CA VAL A 1 23.55 -13.05 -24.77
C VAL A 1 22.17 -12.37 -24.82
N TRP A 2 21.73 -11.86 -25.99
CA TRP A 2 20.44 -11.12 -26.09
C TRP A 2 19.21 -11.97 -25.78
N LYS A 3 19.13 -13.21 -26.24
CA LYS A 3 18.02 -14.12 -25.94
C LYS A 3 17.94 -14.45 -24.46
N GLN A 4 19.06 -14.59 -23.79
CA GLN A 4 19.11 -14.84 -22.35
C GLN A 4 18.71 -13.61 -21.55
N ALA A 5 19.22 -12.44 -21.93
CA ALA A 5 18.83 -11.17 -21.31
C ALA A 5 17.32 -10.89 -21.45
N LEU A 6 16.74 -11.14 -22.64
CA LEU A 6 15.30 -11.02 -22.85
C LEU A 6 14.50 -12.02 -21.99
N ARG A 7 14.97 -13.25 -21.87
CA ARG A 7 14.32 -14.28 -21.04
C ARG A 7 14.36 -13.92 -19.56
N GLU A 8 15.49 -13.44 -19.06
CA GLU A 8 15.64 -13.05 -17.67
C GLU A 8 14.82 -11.80 -17.34
N ASN A 9 14.70 -10.85 -18.27
CA ASN A 9 13.90 -9.64 -18.07
C ASN A 9 12.40 -9.80 -18.40
N SER A 10 12.00 -10.89 -19.06
CA SER A 10 10.60 -11.12 -19.42
C SER A 10 9.68 -11.19 -18.20
N TYR A 11 10.17 -11.72 -17.08
CA TYR A 11 9.43 -11.78 -15.83
C TYR A 11 9.17 -10.39 -15.24
N LEU A 12 10.15 -9.49 -15.32
CA LEU A 12 9.98 -8.11 -14.85
C LEU A 12 8.98 -7.36 -15.73
N ILE A 13 9.06 -7.54 -17.04
CA ILE A 13 8.09 -6.96 -17.98
C ILE A 13 6.69 -7.47 -17.67
N ALA A 14 6.52 -8.78 -17.45
CA ALA A 14 5.24 -9.37 -17.06
C ALA A 14 4.71 -8.75 -15.75
N MET A 15 5.54 -8.57 -14.73
CA MET A 15 5.12 -7.91 -13.49
C MET A 15 4.67 -6.46 -13.72
N PHE A 16 5.44 -5.67 -14.47
CA PHE A 16 5.07 -4.29 -14.76
C PHE A 16 3.76 -4.15 -15.54
N VAL A 17 3.40 -5.15 -16.35
CA VAL A 17 2.14 -5.17 -17.10
C VAL A 17 0.99 -5.73 -16.27
N LEU A 18 1.23 -6.79 -15.49
CA LEU A 18 0.17 -7.52 -14.80
C LEU A 18 -0.21 -6.95 -13.44
N VAL A 19 0.78 -6.48 -12.66
CA VAL A 19 0.51 -5.92 -11.31
C VAL A 19 -0.46 -4.74 -11.36
N PRO A 20 -0.39 -3.79 -12.31
CA PRO A 20 -1.38 -2.73 -12.42
C PRO A 20 -2.83 -3.20 -12.60
N LEU A 21 -3.07 -4.43 -13.09
CA LEU A 21 -4.43 -4.98 -13.20
C LEU A 21 -5.10 -5.16 -11.83
N LEU A 22 -4.32 -5.33 -10.76
CA LEU A 22 -4.85 -5.34 -9.38
C LEU A 22 -5.48 -4.00 -8.98
N SER A 23 -5.20 -2.91 -9.69
CA SER A 23 -5.82 -1.61 -9.43
C SER A 23 -7.29 -1.55 -9.85
N ILE A 24 -7.72 -2.39 -10.80
CA ILE A 24 -9.07 -2.37 -11.36
C ILE A 24 -10.15 -2.57 -10.27
N PRO A 25 -10.08 -3.60 -9.41
CA PRO A 25 -11.01 -3.76 -8.29
C PRO A 25 -11.02 -2.57 -7.34
N VAL A 26 -9.86 -2.02 -7.03
CA VAL A 26 -9.72 -0.90 -6.09
C VAL A 26 -10.36 0.36 -6.63
N GLN A 27 -10.15 0.67 -7.91
CA GLN A 27 -10.71 1.86 -8.55
C GLN A 27 -12.24 1.77 -8.73
N HIS A 28 -12.77 0.59 -9.06
CA HIS A 28 -14.20 0.38 -9.31
C HIS A 28 -15.00 0.00 -8.06
N GLY A 29 -14.34 -0.38 -6.98
CA GLY A 29 -14.97 -0.78 -5.71
C GLY A 29 -15.51 0.38 -4.86
N GLY A 30 -15.28 1.64 -5.26
CA GLY A 30 -15.76 2.82 -4.53
C GLY A 30 -15.09 3.02 -3.16
N TYR A 31 -13.90 2.47 -2.98
CA TYR A 31 -13.14 2.56 -1.71
C TYR A 31 -12.64 3.97 -1.40
N GLY A 32 -12.50 4.83 -2.42
CA GLY A 32 -12.02 6.21 -2.25
C GLY A 32 -12.89 7.03 -1.29
N GLU A 33 -14.22 6.88 -1.38
CA GLU A 33 -15.16 7.60 -0.50
C GLU A 33 -15.05 7.12 0.95
N SER A 34 -14.99 5.81 1.16
CA SER A 34 -14.84 5.25 2.52
C SER A 34 -13.49 5.59 3.16
N LEU A 35 -12.44 5.63 2.36
CA LEU A 35 -11.14 6.09 2.82
C LEU A 35 -11.15 7.58 3.17
N ARG A 36 -11.84 8.41 2.38
CA ARG A 36 -12.06 9.82 2.67
C ARG A 36 -12.76 10.05 4.01
N GLU A 37 -13.80 9.26 4.32
CA GLU A 37 -14.50 9.34 5.60
C GLU A 37 -13.57 9.05 6.80
N VAL A 38 -12.63 8.11 6.65
CA VAL A 38 -11.60 7.82 7.66
C VAL A 38 -10.70 9.05 7.89
N PHE A 39 -10.30 9.74 6.83
CA PHE A 39 -9.51 10.97 6.96
C PHE A 39 -10.25 12.06 7.71
N VAL A 40 -11.49 12.34 7.32
CA VAL A 40 -12.33 13.38 7.97
C VAL A 40 -12.47 13.12 9.46
N ARG A 41 -12.53 11.84 9.87
CA ARG A 41 -12.75 11.47 11.28
C ARG A 41 -11.49 11.44 12.13
N TYR A 42 -10.38 10.95 11.58
CA TYR A 42 -9.19 10.65 12.39
C TYR A 42 -8.03 11.61 12.16
N ALA A 43 -8.04 12.39 11.09
CA ALA A 43 -6.98 13.33 10.77
C ALA A 43 -7.13 14.67 11.55
N ASN A 44 -7.09 14.62 12.89
CA ASN A 44 -7.29 15.79 13.74
C ASN A 44 -5.98 16.47 14.13
N THR A 45 -4.85 15.84 13.92
CA THR A 45 -3.51 16.36 14.22
C THR A 45 -2.55 16.01 13.09
N ASP A 46 -1.47 16.77 12.96
CA ASP A 46 -0.43 16.52 11.96
C ASP A 46 0.10 15.08 12.03
N SER A 47 0.30 14.58 13.25
CA SER A 47 0.79 13.22 13.48
C SER A 47 -0.22 12.15 13.03
N ARG A 48 -1.51 12.35 13.33
CA ARG A 48 -2.56 11.41 12.90
C ARG A 48 -2.78 11.47 11.40
N TYR A 49 -2.76 12.67 10.81
CA TYR A 49 -2.82 12.85 9.38
C TYR A 49 -1.66 12.14 8.68
N TYR A 50 -0.44 12.35 9.16
CA TYR A 50 0.75 11.64 8.66
C TYR A 50 0.58 10.12 8.74
N ALA A 51 0.15 9.60 9.88
CA ALA A 51 -0.05 8.17 10.08
C ALA A 51 -1.11 7.60 9.12
N LEU A 52 -2.21 8.30 8.90
CA LEU A 52 -3.27 7.90 7.98
C LEU A 52 -2.79 7.91 6.54
N VAL A 53 -2.16 9.00 6.08
CA VAL A 53 -1.64 9.09 4.71
C VAL A 53 -0.58 8.03 4.45
N SER A 54 0.38 7.86 5.36
CA SER A 54 1.48 6.91 5.17
C SER A 54 0.99 5.45 5.25
N SER A 55 0.09 5.12 6.17
CA SER A 55 -0.49 3.78 6.25
C SER A 55 -1.35 3.47 5.03
N MET A 56 -2.18 4.42 4.57
CA MET A 56 -2.96 4.26 3.37
C MET A 56 -2.08 4.06 2.13
N ALA A 57 -1.04 4.89 1.96
CA ALA A 57 -0.11 4.74 0.85
C ALA A 57 0.61 3.39 0.88
N ALA A 58 0.96 2.88 2.07
CA ALA A 58 1.57 1.57 2.24
C ALA A 58 0.59 0.43 1.91
N PHE A 59 -0.63 0.48 2.45
CA PHE A 59 -1.66 -0.56 2.23
C PHE A 59 -2.13 -0.62 0.78
N VAL A 60 -2.51 0.52 0.24
CA VAL A 60 -2.97 0.63 -1.15
C VAL A 60 -1.81 0.32 -2.11
N GLY A 61 -0.58 0.68 -1.73
CA GLY A 61 0.62 0.36 -2.47
C GLY A 61 0.86 -1.12 -2.71
N VAL A 62 0.47 -1.98 -1.77
CA VAL A 62 0.53 -3.45 -1.94
C VAL A 62 -0.38 -3.91 -3.09
N LEU A 63 -1.54 -3.27 -3.26
CA LEU A 63 -2.53 -3.67 -4.24
C LEU A 63 -2.26 -3.07 -5.63
N ILE A 64 -2.00 -1.76 -5.68
CA ILE A 64 -1.95 -1.03 -6.94
C ILE A 64 -0.59 -0.40 -7.24
N SER A 65 0.42 -0.74 -6.43
CA SER A 65 1.80 -0.30 -6.61
C SER A 65 1.89 1.22 -6.78
N ILE A 66 2.53 1.71 -7.83
CA ILE A 66 2.80 3.14 -8.04
C ILE A 66 1.53 4.00 -8.13
N ALA A 67 0.40 3.43 -8.57
CA ALA A 67 -0.88 4.14 -8.64
C ALA A 67 -1.47 4.47 -7.25
N ALA A 68 -0.93 3.91 -6.18
CA ALA A 68 -1.31 4.25 -4.82
C ALA A 68 -1.00 5.70 -4.46
N VAL A 69 0.06 6.26 -5.01
CA VAL A 69 0.49 7.64 -4.71
C VAL A 69 -0.54 8.67 -5.16
N PRO A 70 -0.93 8.75 -6.45
CA PRO A 70 -1.95 9.69 -6.88
C PRO A 70 -3.31 9.43 -6.23
N LEU A 71 -3.72 8.16 -6.05
CA LEU A 71 -4.99 7.84 -5.39
C LEU A 71 -5.01 8.35 -3.94
N THR A 72 -3.97 8.09 -3.16
CA THR A 72 -3.88 8.55 -1.77
C THR A 72 -3.83 10.08 -1.70
N TYR A 73 -3.14 10.72 -2.65
CA TYR A 73 -3.11 12.17 -2.77
C TYR A 73 -4.51 12.76 -3.02
N GLU A 74 -5.25 12.21 -3.98
CA GLU A 74 -6.61 12.66 -4.30
C GLU A 74 -7.58 12.48 -3.13
N VAL A 75 -7.55 11.31 -2.47
CA VAL A 75 -8.39 11.02 -1.30
C VAL A 75 -8.05 11.96 -0.15
N SER A 76 -6.77 12.20 0.10
CA SER A 76 -6.32 13.11 1.14
C SER A 76 -6.76 14.55 0.87
N ARG A 77 -6.66 15.04 -0.34
CA ARG A 77 -7.14 16.39 -0.72
C ARG A 77 -8.66 16.50 -0.68
N ALA A 78 -9.37 15.48 -1.15
CA ALA A 78 -10.83 15.44 -1.12
C ALA A 78 -11.41 15.42 0.30
N SER A 79 -10.62 15.04 1.31
CA SER A 79 -11.05 15.05 2.71
C SER A 79 -11.28 16.47 3.27
N GLY A 80 -10.78 17.51 2.60
CA GLY A 80 -10.89 18.90 3.04
C GLY A 80 -9.99 19.28 4.21
N CYS A 81 -9.14 18.36 4.67
CA CYS A 81 -8.17 18.65 5.72
C CYS A 81 -7.08 19.58 5.17
N ASN A 82 -6.93 20.75 5.79
CA ASN A 82 -5.98 21.78 5.34
C ASN A 82 -4.63 21.61 6.05
N TYR A 83 -3.86 20.60 5.63
CA TYR A 83 -2.51 20.35 6.14
C TYR A 83 -1.43 20.83 5.18
N ASP A 84 -0.21 21.03 5.72
CA ASP A 84 0.96 21.45 4.93
C ASP A 84 1.25 20.44 3.80
N GLU A 85 1.44 20.95 2.57
CA GLU A 85 1.78 20.12 1.40
C GLU A 85 3.09 19.34 1.61
N LYS A 86 4.03 19.86 2.40
CA LYS A 86 5.26 19.17 2.75
C LYS A 86 5.00 17.94 3.64
N LEU A 87 4.04 18.06 4.57
CA LEU A 87 3.62 16.95 5.42
C LEU A 87 2.98 15.86 4.57
N LEU A 88 2.08 16.21 3.67
CA LEU A 88 1.44 15.29 2.74
C LEU A 88 2.47 14.58 1.85
N ALA A 89 3.36 15.32 1.20
CA ALA A 89 4.40 14.75 0.35
C ALA A 89 5.34 13.80 1.11
N SER A 90 5.71 14.18 2.35
CA SER A 90 6.53 13.33 3.23
C SER A 90 5.83 12.05 3.62
N ALA A 91 4.54 12.13 4.01
CA ALA A 91 3.74 10.96 4.39
C ALA A 91 3.51 10.01 3.23
N LEU A 92 3.17 10.53 2.04
CA LEU A 92 3.02 9.74 0.81
C LEU A 92 4.30 9.01 0.43
N SER A 93 5.41 9.74 0.36
CA SER A 93 6.70 9.18 -0.04
C SER A 93 7.16 8.08 0.91
N ARG A 94 7.10 8.33 2.21
CA ARG A 94 7.53 7.36 3.23
C ARG A 94 6.61 6.15 3.29
N GLY A 95 5.29 6.35 3.21
CA GLY A 95 4.33 5.25 3.17
C GLY A 95 4.56 4.35 1.96
N PHE A 96 4.73 4.94 0.78
CA PHE A 96 4.97 4.19 -0.45
C PHE A 96 6.33 3.46 -0.44
N ILE A 97 7.40 4.10 0.02
CA ILE A 97 8.72 3.45 0.16
C ILE A 97 8.64 2.29 1.16
N THR A 98 7.92 2.47 2.26
CA THR A 98 7.71 1.40 3.25
C THR A 98 7.04 0.18 2.63
N CYS A 99 6.04 0.36 1.76
CA CYS A 99 5.44 -0.73 0.99
C CYS A 99 6.47 -1.44 0.11
N MET A 100 7.33 -0.69 -0.58
CA MET A 100 8.35 -1.23 -1.50
C MET A 100 9.35 -2.19 -0.83
N ILE A 101 9.53 -2.11 0.49
CA ILE A 101 10.50 -2.93 1.23
C ILE A 101 10.01 -4.38 1.40
N TRP A 102 8.70 -4.62 1.52
CA TRP A 102 8.16 -5.94 1.88
C TRP A 102 7.10 -6.48 0.94
N ALA A 103 6.42 -5.63 0.15
CA ALA A 103 5.29 -6.08 -0.66
C ALA A 103 5.73 -7.04 -1.77
N PRO A 104 5.12 -8.21 -1.89
CA PRO A 104 5.47 -9.20 -2.91
C PRO A 104 5.13 -8.73 -4.33
N THR A 105 4.21 -7.78 -4.45
CA THR A 105 3.80 -7.14 -5.70
C THR A 105 4.80 -6.07 -6.18
N SER A 106 5.77 -5.71 -5.33
CA SER A 106 6.80 -4.73 -5.67
C SER A 106 7.82 -5.33 -6.65
N ALA A 107 8.04 -4.65 -7.77
CA ALA A 107 9.07 -5.03 -8.72
C ALA A 107 10.48 -5.04 -8.11
N THR A 108 10.72 -4.19 -7.10
CA THR A 108 11.99 -4.14 -6.37
C THR A 108 12.26 -5.45 -5.64
N ILE A 109 11.29 -5.94 -4.89
CA ILE A 109 11.40 -7.22 -4.17
C ILE A 109 11.52 -8.38 -5.15
N ALA A 110 10.72 -8.40 -6.22
CA ALA A 110 10.80 -9.42 -7.24
C ALA A 110 12.22 -9.51 -7.85
N LEU A 111 12.83 -8.36 -8.14
CA LEU A 111 14.18 -8.29 -8.68
C LEU A 111 15.22 -8.78 -7.65
N VAL A 112 15.12 -8.36 -6.40
CA VAL A 112 16.04 -8.80 -5.34
C VAL A 112 15.97 -10.31 -5.14
N VAL A 113 14.77 -10.87 -5.03
CA VAL A 113 14.55 -12.32 -4.90
C VAL A 113 15.11 -13.08 -6.10
N GLN A 114 14.90 -12.56 -7.31
CA GLN A 114 15.42 -13.17 -8.55
C GLN A 114 16.95 -13.17 -8.61
N LEU A 115 17.59 -12.06 -8.23
CA LEU A 115 19.05 -11.92 -8.32
C LEU A 115 19.80 -12.66 -7.22
N THR A 116 19.21 -12.70 -6.00
CA THR A 116 19.85 -13.33 -4.84
C THR A 116 19.50 -14.80 -4.68
N GLY A 117 18.41 -15.26 -5.30
CA GLY A 117 17.87 -16.62 -5.10
C GLY A 117 17.30 -16.87 -3.70
N VAL A 118 17.15 -15.83 -2.88
CA VAL A 118 16.56 -15.93 -1.53
C VAL A 118 15.06 -16.10 -1.65
N ASP A 119 14.48 -16.99 -0.84
CA ASP A 119 13.02 -17.12 -0.77
C ASP A 119 12.41 -15.89 -0.09
N TRP A 120 11.36 -15.32 -0.72
CA TRP A 120 10.65 -14.15 -0.18
C TRP A 120 10.08 -14.42 1.21
N VAL A 121 9.57 -15.62 1.49
CA VAL A 121 8.98 -15.96 2.79
C VAL A 121 10.04 -15.93 3.90
N ALA A 122 11.26 -16.36 3.62
CA ALA A 122 12.36 -16.26 4.56
C ALA A 122 12.82 -14.80 4.79
N PHE A 123 12.73 -13.97 3.76
CA PHE A 123 13.08 -12.54 3.82
C PHE A 123 11.98 -11.69 4.48
N PHE A 124 10.71 -12.07 4.33
CA PHE A 124 9.54 -11.28 4.73
C PHE A 124 9.57 -10.79 6.20
N PRO A 125 9.88 -11.61 7.22
CA PRO A 125 9.87 -11.15 8.61
C PRO A 125 10.89 -10.03 8.88
N PHE A 126 12.04 -10.05 8.21
CA PHE A 126 13.04 -8.99 8.33
C PHE A 126 12.58 -7.73 7.60
N ALA A 127 12.00 -7.89 6.43
CA ALA A 127 11.47 -6.79 5.63
C ALA A 127 10.34 -6.05 6.36
N ILE A 128 9.40 -6.77 6.97
CA ILE A 128 8.30 -6.17 7.72
C ILE A 128 8.80 -5.48 9.00
N ALA A 129 9.81 -6.05 9.67
CA ALA A 129 10.43 -5.41 10.83
C ALA A 129 11.10 -4.08 10.44
N CYS A 130 11.85 -4.05 9.36
CA CYS A 130 12.43 -2.82 8.82
C CYS A 130 11.37 -1.79 8.42
N ALA A 131 10.28 -2.24 7.80
CA ALA A 131 9.16 -1.38 7.41
C ALA A 131 8.46 -0.75 8.62
N LEU A 132 8.24 -1.54 9.67
CA LEU A 132 7.63 -1.07 10.93
C LEU A 132 8.55 -0.06 11.64
N ILE A 133 9.86 -0.33 11.71
CA ILE A 133 10.84 0.60 12.29
C ILE A 133 10.85 1.92 11.51
N ALA A 134 10.91 1.85 10.17
CA ALA A 134 10.92 3.04 9.32
C ALA A 134 9.62 3.85 9.49
N GLY A 135 8.46 3.17 9.55
CA GLY A 135 7.18 3.80 9.81
C GLY A 135 7.10 4.45 11.18
N ALA A 136 7.57 3.76 12.23
CA ALA A 136 7.61 4.27 13.60
C ALA A 136 8.52 5.51 13.73
N VAL A 137 9.70 5.47 13.12
CA VAL A 137 10.61 6.63 13.10
C VAL A 137 9.96 7.82 12.39
N GLY A 138 9.32 7.60 11.24
CA GLY A 138 8.62 8.66 10.51
C GLY A 138 7.48 9.27 11.31
N PHE A 139 6.69 8.44 11.99
CA PHE A 139 5.63 8.89 12.89
C PHE A 139 6.17 9.66 14.09
N LEU A 140 7.19 9.14 14.76
CA LEU A 140 7.81 9.78 15.92
C LEU A 140 8.40 11.16 15.58
N MET A 141 9.06 11.29 14.44
CA MET A 141 9.59 12.59 13.98
C MET A 141 8.47 13.61 13.77
N THR A 142 7.33 13.18 13.24
CA THR A 142 6.18 14.06 13.04
C THR A 142 5.50 14.38 14.37
N PHE A 143 5.39 13.41 15.26
CA PHE A 143 4.80 13.57 16.59
C PHE A 143 5.57 14.59 17.45
N VAL A 144 6.90 14.49 17.50
CA VAL A 144 7.75 15.44 18.23
C VAL A 144 7.61 16.87 17.68
N ARG A 145 7.48 16.99 16.36
CA ARG A 145 7.25 18.29 15.70
C ARG A 145 5.86 18.86 16.02
N ASP A 146 4.83 18.00 16.05
CA ASP A 146 3.45 18.37 16.35
C ASP A 146 3.32 18.87 17.81
N GLU A 147 3.95 18.19 18.78
CA GLU A 147 3.97 18.65 20.17
C GLU A 147 4.70 19.99 20.34
N ALA A 148 5.79 20.19 19.63
CA ALA A 148 6.50 21.47 19.65
C ALA A 148 5.64 22.62 19.05
N ALA A 149 4.79 22.32 18.07
CA ALA A 149 3.89 23.29 17.45
C ALA A 149 2.64 23.59 18.32
N LYS A 150 2.10 22.57 18.99
CA LYS A 150 0.92 22.73 19.91
C LYS A 150 1.19 23.59 21.13
N ALA A 151 2.43 23.69 21.55
CA ALA A 151 2.83 24.65 22.59
C ALA A 151 2.56 26.12 22.20
N SER A 152 2.14 26.36 20.96
CA SER A 152 1.96 27.70 20.36
C SER A 152 0.55 28.01 19.81
N SER A 153 -0.44 27.11 19.86
CA SER A 153 -1.74 27.34 19.16
C SER A 153 -2.91 26.57 19.77
N ASP A 154 -4.09 27.22 19.81
CA ASP A 154 -5.38 26.69 20.23
C ASP A 154 -6.00 25.70 19.23
N GLU A 155 -6.77 24.74 19.75
CA GLU A 155 -7.35 23.59 19.05
C GLU A 155 -8.50 23.96 18.08
N ALA A 156 -8.54 23.25 16.94
CA ALA A 156 -9.72 23.20 16.07
C ALA A 156 -10.38 21.81 16.14
N GLU A 157 -11.65 21.77 16.54
CA GLU A 157 -12.49 20.56 16.59
C GLU A 157 -12.91 20.10 15.18
N ALA A 158 -12.81 18.80 14.91
CA ALA A 158 -13.20 18.19 13.65
C ALA A 158 -14.62 17.59 13.67
N PRO A 159 -15.39 17.66 12.58
CA PRO A 159 -16.76 17.14 12.50
C PRO A 159 -16.80 15.61 12.46
N ALA A 160 -17.73 15.01 13.22
CA ALA A 160 -17.94 13.57 13.31
C ALA A 160 -18.83 13.05 12.16
N GLY A 161 -18.24 12.38 11.19
CA GLY A 161 -18.95 11.61 10.16
C GLY A 161 -19.15 10.14 10.55
N LYS A 162 -20.12 9.44 9.91
CA LYS A 162 -20.32 7.98 10.06
C LYS A 162 -19.37 7.24 9.12
N ILE A 163 -18.59 6.29 9.64
CA ILE A 163 -17.67 5.47 8.85
C ILE A 163 -18.42 4.27 8.30
N ASP A 164 -18.30 4.01 7.00
CA ASP A 164 -18.57 2.68 6.45
C ASP A 164 -17.35 1.78 6.70
N ALA A 165 -17.22 1.34 7.96
CA ALA A 165 -16.11 0.47 8.39
C ALA A 165 -16.05 -0.83 7.58
N GLY A 166 -17.17 -1.26 6.98
CA GLY A 166 -17.25 -2.47 6.18
C GLY A 166 -16.31 -2.44 4.98
N LYS A 167 -16.31 -1.36 4.21
CA LYS A 167 -15.46 -1.24 3.01
C LYS A 167 -13.96 -1.12 3.32
N VAL A 168 -13.62 -0.46 4.44
CA VAL A 168 -12.22 -0.36 4.87
C VAL A 168 -11.70 -1.73 5.32
N VAL A 169 -12.52 -2.47 6.08
CA VAL A 169 -12.21 -3.85 6.48
C VAL A 169 -12.12 -4.77 5.27
N GLU A 170 -13.02 -4.63 4.30
CA GLU A 170 -13.01 -5.40 3.05
C GLU A 170 -11.73 -5.17 2.24
N LEU A 171 -11.30 -3.92 2.08
CA LEU A 171 -10.06 -3.58 1.40
C LEU A 171 -8.84 -4.13 2.13
N SER A 172 -8.82 -4.03 3.47
CA SER A 172 -7.75 -4.58 4.31
C SER A 172 -7.71 -6.10 4.25
N ALA A 173 -8.88 -6.75 4.27
CA ALA A 173 -9.01 -8.20 4.13
C ALA A 173 -8.54 -8.67 2.76
N PHE A 174 -8.84 -7.92 1.69
CA PHE A 174 -8.37 -8.23 0.34
C PHE A 174 -6.85 -8.12 0.22
N ALA A 175 -6.24 -7.06 0.76
CA ALA A 175 -4.78 -6.91 0.79
C ALA A 175 -4.12 -8.04 1.59
N PHE A 176 -4.67 -8.38 2.75
CA PHE A 176 -4.17 -9.47 3.58
C PHE A 176 -4.30 -10.83 2.88
N LEU A 177 -5.46 -11.12 2.29
CA LEU A 177 -5.73 -12.36 1.55
C LEU A 177 -4.77 -12.50 0.35
N LEU A 178 -4.48 -11.41 -0.35
CA LEU A 178 -3.51 -11.41 -1.44
C LEU A 178 -2.11 -11.78 -0.93
N VAL A 179 -1.63 -11.15 0.13
CA VAL A 179 -0.32 -11.46 0.71
C VAL A 179 -0.25 -12.91 1.18
N VAL A 180 -1.30 -13.38 1.89
CA VAL A 180 -1.38 -14.78 2.37
C VAL A 180 -1.46 -15.76 1.22
N SER A 181 -2.23 -15.49 0.17
CA SER A 181 -2.34 -16.36 -1.00
C SER A 181 -1.01 -16.49 -1.74
N VAL A 182 -0.29 -15.38 -1.89
CA VAL A 182 1.06 -15.39 -2.48
C VAL A 182 2.03 -16.19 -1.62
N ALA A 183 2.02 -15.99 -0.31
CA ALA A 183 2.87 -16.73 0.62
C ALA A 183 2.57 -18.24 0.59
N ALA A 184 1.29 -18.62 0.67
CA ALA A 184 0.86 -20.01 0.68
C ALA A 184 1.21 -20.74 -0.64
N THR A 185 0.95 -20.10 -1.77
CA THR A 185 1.22 -20.68 -3.09
C THR A 185 2.72 -20.81 -3.36
N SER A 186 3.52 -19.85 -2.90
CA SER A 186 4.98 -19.91 -2.99
C SER A 186 5.54 -21.09 -2.19
N GLN A 187 5.02 -21.32 -0.99
CA GLN A 187 5.46 -22.42 -0.11
C GLN A 187 5.01 -23.80 -0.61
N LEU A 188 3.77 -23.93 -1.03
CA LEU A 188 3.19 -25.24 -1.40
C LEU A 188 3.54 -25.66 -2.84
N GLY A 189 3.72 -24.69 -3.74
CA GLY A 189 3.90 -24.97 -5.15
C GLY A 189 5.36 -25.02 -5.64
N GLY A 190 6.34 -24.63 -4.81
CA GLY A 190 7.74 -24.52 -5.24
C GLY A 190 7.94 -23.56 -6.44
N LEU A 191 6.93 -22.75 -6.74
CA LEU A 191 6.93 -21.78 -7.84
C LEU A 191 7.60 -20.48 -7.39
N SER A 192 8.32 -19.84 -8.31
CA SER A 192 8.89 -18.53 -7.99
C SER A 192 7.79 -17.52 -7.69
N ILE A 193 8.01 -16.68 -6.69
CA ILE A 193 7.06 -15.65 -6.25
C ILE A 193 6.56 -14.79 -7.43
N ILE A 194 7.39 -14.55 -8.42
CA ILE A 194 7.07 -13.76 -9.60
C ILE A 194 5.92 -14.37 -10.39
N ILE A 195 5.95 -15.70 -10.59
CA ILE A 195 4.90 -16.44 -11.32
C ILE A 195 3.61 -16.40 -10.49
N VAL A 196 3.71 -16.58 -9.18
CA VAL A 196 2.56 -16.56 -8.27
C VAL A 196 1.89 -15.19 -8.27
N VAL A 197 2.67 -14.11 -8.17
CA VAL A 197 2.14 -12.73 -8.22
C VAL A 197 1.53 -12.43 -9.58
N ALA A 198 2.16 -12.84 -10.68
CA ALA A 198 1.62 -12.67 -12.03
C ALA A 198 0.27 -13.39 -12.21
N MET A 199 0.16 -14.61 -11.72
CA MET A 199 -1.10 -15.37 -11.74
C MET A 199 -2.17 -14.74 -10.84
N ALA A 200 -1.79 -14.33 -9.62
CA ALA A 200 -2.68 -13.63 -8.71
C ALA A 200 -3.22 -12.33 -9.33
N SER A 201 -2.37 -11.58 -10.02
CA SER A 201 -2.73 -10.33 -10.69
C SER A 201 -3.74 -10.52 -11.84
N LEU A 202 -3.80 -11.70 -12.45
CA LEU A 202 -4.81 -12.04 -13.45
C LEU A 202 -6.09 -12.57 -12.82
N VAL A 203 -5.98 -13.46 -11.83
CA VAL A 203 -7.13 -14.16 -11.25
C VAL A 203 -7.90 -13.26 -10.29
N CYS A 204 -7.22 -12.50 -9.42
CA CYS A 204 -7.88 -11.68 -8.41
C CYS A 204 -8.86 -10.64 -8.99
N PRO A 205 -8.52 -9.86 -10.05
CA PRO A 205 -9.47 -8.90 -10.62
C PRO A 205 -10.70 -9.58 -11.23
N VAL A 206 -10.51 -10.75 -11.87
CA VAL A 206 -11.62 -11.49 -12.47
C VAL A 206 -12.57 -12.05 -11.42
N VAL A 207 -12.02 -12.68 -10.39
CA VAL A 207 -12.81 -13.21 -9.25
C VAL A 207 -13.53 -12.08 -8.53
N TRP A 208 -12.83 -10.97 -8.27
CA TRP A 208 -13.42 -9.79 -7.64
C TRP A 208 -14.58 -9.22 -8.43
N MET A 209 -14.41 -9.00 -9.74
CA MET A 209 -15.49 -8.51 -10.60
C MET A 209 -16.68 -9.48 -10.66
N ALA A 210 -16.44 -10.79 -10.57
CA ALA A 210 -17.50 -11.77 -10.52
C ALA A 210 -18.30 -11.72 -9.20
N ILE A 211 -17.64 -11.41 -8.08
CA ILE A 211 -18.27 -11.30 -6.75
C ILE A 211 -19.04 -9.98 -6.62
N VAL A 212 -18.46 -8.86 -7.06
CA VAL A 212 -19.07 -7.52 -6.90
C VAL A 212 -20.20 -7.26 -7.90
N LYS A 213 -20.22 -7.96 -9.05
CA LYS A 213 -21.36 -7.89 -10.00
C LYS A 213 -22.61 -8.66 -9.57
N ARG A 214 -22.63 -9.23 -8.37
CA ARG A 214 -23.85 -9.72 -7.72
C ARG A 214 -24.40 -8.63 -6.79
#